data_d3162ee08a73c2ebcabe485a5cc5812b
#
_entry.id   d3162ee08a73c2ebcabe485a5cc5812b
#
_cell.length_a   1.000
_cell.length_b   1.000
_cell.length_c   1.000
_cell.angle_alpha   90.00
_cell.angle_beta   90.00
_cell.angle_gamma   90.00
#
_symmetry.space_group_name_H-M   'P 1'
#
loop_
_entity.id
_entity.type
_entity.pdbx_description
1 polymer ?
#
loop_
_entity_poly.entity_id
_entity_poly.type
_entity_poly.pdbx_seq_one_letter_code
_entity_poly.pdbx_strand_id
1 'polypeptide(L)'
;MLPPAFRSSGDLLADRRYDYAMAAKADKDLVAAADLLRQALEIAPRWAAAWFALGETEQARGATEAAAAAFRQAIACDPDDAMGAGLMLARLGLNPAGSAMSTGYVTALYDDYAPRFERSLLEGLTYRGPEMLRDAVARACAAAGRPPRFTQMIDLGCGTGLAGEVFAPLCGQIDGVDLS
;
A
#
# COMPACT_ATOMS: atom_id res chain seq x y z
N MET A 1 -8.98 4.77 -1.24
CA MET A 1 -9.54 4.05 -0.07
C MET A 1 -8.38 3.27 0.47
N LEU A 2 -7.95 3.52 1.71
CA LEU A 2 -6.81 2.84 2.32
C LEU A 2 -7.10 1.34 2.44
N PRO A 3 -6.05 0.48 2.38
CA PRO A 3 -6.22 -0.96 2.52
C PRO A 3 -6.92 -1.32 3.83
N PRO A 4 -7.53 -2.51 3.95
CA PRO A 4 -8.18 -2.97 5.16
C PRO A 4 -7.16 -3.32 6.25
N ALA A 5 -6.29 -2.37 6.58
CA ALA A 5 -5.45 -2.42 7.77
C ALA A 5 -6.26 -2.18 9.05
N PHE A 6 -7.58 -2.20 8.95
CA PHE A 6 -8.46 -2.27 10.11
C PHE A 6 -8.37 -3.67 10.69
N ARG A 7 -7.35 -3.89 11.48
CA ARG A 7 -7.35 -4.98 12.44
C ARG A 7 -8.05 -4.45 13.67
N SER A 8 -9.12 -5.15 14.12
CA SER A 8 -9.77 -4.90 15.39
C SER A 8 -8.72 -4.74 16.50
N SER A 9 -8.96 -3.85 17.43
CA SER A 9 -8.11 -3.72 18.63
C SER A 9 -8.12 -4.97 19.51
N GLY A 10 -9.13 -5.84 19.33
CA GLY A 10 -9.46 -6.95 20.20
C GLY A 10 -10.40 -6.56 21.35
N ASP A 11 -10.76 -5.28 21.48
CA ASP A 11 -11.70 -4.76 22.46
C ASP A 11 -12.87 -4.08 21.76
N LEU A 12 -14.09 -4.59 21.99
CA LEU A 12 -15.31 -4.08 21.35
C LEU A 12 -15.62 -2.62 21.67
N LEU A 13 -15.24 -2.14 22.86
CA LEU A 13 -15.50 -0.76 23.24
C LEU A 13 -14.52 0.19 22.52
N ALA A 14 -13.26 -0.21 22.41
CA ALA A 14 -12.27 0.53 21.62
C ALA A 14 -12.68 0.57 20.14
N ASP A 15 -13.07 -0.57 19.58
CA ASP A 15 -13.50 -0.66 18.18
C ASP A 15 -14.72 0.24 17.91
N ARG A 16 -15.72 0.25 18.80
CA ARG A 16 -16.90 1.16 18.67
C ARG A 16 -16.52 2.63 18.73
N ARG A 17 -15.58 3.00 19.60
CA ARG A 17 -15.10 4.39 19.69
C ARG A 17 -14.39 4.81 18.43
N TYR A 18 -13.60 3.90 17.85
CA TYR A 18 -12.97 4.12 16.57
C TYR A 18 -13.98 4.34 15.45
N ASP A 19 -15.03 3.50 15.37
CA ASP A 19 -16.08 3.64 14.36
C ASP A 19 -16.80 4.99 14.47
N TYR A 20 -17.14 5.40 15.71
CA TYR A 20 -17.72 6.74 15.94
C TYR A 20 -16.76 7.86 15.57
N ALA A 21 -15.46 7.69 15.82
CA ALA A 21 -14.45 8.65 15.40
C ALA A 21 -14.38 8.77 13.87
N MET A 22 -14.46 7.65 13.15
CA MET A 22 -14.47 7.67 11.69
C MET A 22 -15.75 8.33 11.13
N ALA A 23 -16.91 8.12 11.76
CA ALA A 23 -18.13 8.82 11.42
C ALA A 23 -18.00 10.34 11.65
N ALA A 24 -17.51 10.76 12.82
CA ALA A 24 -17.28 12.18 13.14
C ALA A 24 -16.27 12.82 12.16
N LYS A 25 -15.21 12.09 11.78
CA LYS A 25 -14.23 12.54 10.77
C LYS A 25 -14.88 12.73 9.39
N ALA A 26 -15.79 11.85 8.99
CA ALA A 26 -16.55 11.97 7.75
C ALA A 26 -17.48 13.20 7.77
N ASP A 27 -18.08 13.51 8.92
CA ASP A 27 -18.89 14.70 9.16
C ASP A 27 -18.07 15.99 9.34
N LYS A 28 -16.72 15.89 9.25
CA LYS A 28 -15.75 16.97 9.46
C LYS A 28 -15.71 17.52 10.90
N ASP A 29 -16.29 16.83 11.86
CA ASP A 29 -16.09 17.11 13.28
C ASP A 29 -14.76 16.49 13.76
N LEU A 30 -13.67 17.16 13.38
CA LEU A 30 -12.32 16.69 13.68
C LEU A 30 -12.00 16.76 15.18
N VAL A 31 -12.70 17.58 15.94
CA VAL A 31 -12.52 17.67 17.40
C VAL A 31 -13.08 16.43 18.08
N ALA A 32 -14.34 16.11 17.80
CA ALA A 32 -14.97 14.89 18.32
C ALA A 32 -14.23 13.63 17.84
N ALA A 33 -13.80 13.58 16.57
CA ALA A 33 -13.01 12.48 16.05
C ALA A 33 -11.72 12.25 16.83
N ALA A 34 -10.95 13.30 17.09
CA ALA A 34 -9.70 13.20 17.85
C ALA A 34 -9.94 12.75 19.29
N ASP A 35 -10.98 13.25 19.95
CA ASP A 35 -11.31 12.87 21.32
C ASP A 35 -11.76 11.40 21.41
N LEU A 36 -12.57 10.93 20.47
CA LEU A 36 -12.99 9.52 20.40
C LEU A 36 -11.81 8.58 20.14
N LEU A 37 -10.86 8.98 19.27
CA LEU A 37 -9.64 8.21 19.01
C LEU A 37 -8.76 8.11 20.24
N ARG A 38 -8.59 9.20 21.02
CA ARG A 38 -7.86 9.17 22.27
C ARG A 38 -8.51 8.21 23.27
N GLN A 39 -9.84 8.28 23.41
CA GLN A 39 -10.59 7.34 24.27
C GLN A 39 -10.45 5.88 23.80
N ALA A 40 -10.39 5.61 22.50
CA ALA A 40 -10.12 4.27 21.98
C ALA A 40 -8.69 3.81 22.37
N LEU A 41 -7.71 4.73 22.30
CA LEU A 41 -6.31 4.47 22.64
C LEU A 41 -6.07 4.36 24.15
N GLU A 42 -6.90 4.95 25.00
CA GLU A 42 -6.89 4.67 26.45
C GLU A 42 -7.20 3.21 26.77
N ILE A 43 -8.08 2.60 25.98
CA ILE A 43 -8.46 1.18 26.12
C ILE A 43 -7.45 0.27 25.42
N ALA A 44 -7.05 0.64 24.21
CA ALA A 44 -6.16 -0.15 23.36
C ALA A 44 -4.90 0.65 22.95
N PRO A 45 -3.94 0.88 23.86
CA PRO A 45 -2.80 1.79 23.64
C PRO A 45 -1.81 1.29 22.57
N ARG A 46 -1.85 0.01 22.19
CA ARG A 46 -0.98 -0.57 21.16
C ARG A 46 -1.67 -0.74 19.81
N TRP A 47 -2.76 -0.04 19.57
CA TRP A 47 -3.52 -0.14 18.33
C TRP A 47 -2.99 0.84 17.28
N ALA A 48 -2.11 0.34 16.40
CA ALA A 48 -1.46 1.14 15.35
C ALA A 48 -2.46 1.90 14.46
N ALA A 49 -3.59 1.26 14.09
CA ALA A 49 -4.61 1.88 13.24
C ALA A 49 -5.26 3.10 13.91
N ALA A 50 -5.53 3.04 15.21
CA ALA A 50 -6.09 4.18 15.93
C ALA A 50 -5.08 5.32 16.09
N TRP A 51 -3.80 5.02 16.32
CA TRP A 51 -2.73 6.01 16.32
C TRP A 51 -2.57 6.68 14.96
N PHE A 52 -2.59 5.90 13.88
CA PHE A 52 -2.53 6.45 12.52
C PHE A 52 -3.72 7.37 12.22
N ALA A 53 -4.94 6.92 12.52
CA ALA A 53 -6.16 7.71 12.34
C ALA A 53 -6.15 9.02 13.17
N LEU A 54 -5.60 8.97 14.39
CA LEU A 54 -5.39 10.17 15.21
C LEU A 54 -4.40 11.12 14.53
N GLY A 55 -3.30 10.61 14.00
CA GLY A 55 -2.31 11.40 13.24
C GLY A 55 -2.93 12.13 12.05
N GLU A 56 -3.73 11.43 11.24
CA GLU A 56 -4.45 12.05 10.12
C GLU A 56 -5.46 13.10 10.59
N THR A 57 -6.17 12.82 11.69
CA THR A 57 -7.17 13.76 12.24
C THR A 57 -6.49 15.02 12.76
N GLU A 58 -5.38 14.89 13.50
CA GLU A 58 -4.62 16.04 14.00
C GLU A 58 -3.95 16.82 12.86
N GLN A 59 -3.49 16.15 11.81
CA GLN A 59 -2.98 16.80 10.60
C GLN A 59 -4.08 17.64 9.92
N ALA A 60 -5.27 17.09 9.79
CA ALA A 60 -6.42 17.80 9.21
C ALA A 60 -6.86 19.01 10.07
N ARG A 61 -6.62 18.98 11.39
CA ARG A 61 -6.82 20.10 12.31
C ARG A 61 -5.71 21.15 12.25
N GLY A 62 -4.61 20.89 11.53
CA GLY A 62 -3.43 21.74 11.49
C GLY A 62 -2.49 21.60 12.70
N ALA A 63 -2.71 20.61 13.56
CA ALA A 63 -1.90 20.34 14.75
C ALA A 63 -0.70 19.44 14.39
N THR A 64 0.29 19.99 13.68
CA THR A 64 1.42 19.27 13.08
C THR A 64 2.21 18.43 14.10
N GLU A 65 2.49 18.98 15.29
CA GLU A 65 3.27 18.30 16.33
C GLU A 65 2.49 17.12 16.92
N ALA A 66 1.18 17.29 17.17
CA ALA A 66 0.31 16.23 17.65
C ALA A 66 0.16 15.10 16.59
N ALA A 67 0.01 15.49 15.33
CA ALA A 67 -0.02 14.55 14.23
C ALA A 67 1.28 13.72 14.14
N ALA A 68 2.42 14.38 14.23
CA ALA A 68 3.72 13.72 14.19
C ALA A 68 3.93 12.77 15.38
N ALA A 69 3.49 13.17 16.57
CA ALA A 69 3.54 12.30 17.76
C ALA A 69 2.69 11.04 17.55
N ALA A 70 1.48 11.18 17.03
CA ALA A 70 0.58 10.07 16.77
C ALA A 70 1.15 9.13 15.69
N PHE A 71 1.69 9.64 14.58
CA PHE A 71 2.34 8.80 13.56
C PHE A 71 3.55 8.04 14.08
N ARG A 72 4.38 8.63 14.95
CA ARG A 72 5.49 7.93 15.61
C ARG A 72 4.99 6.80 16.51
N GLN A 73 3.88 7.00 17.22
CA GLN A 73 3.26 5.94 18.01
C GLN A 73 2.70 4.81 17.14
N ALA A 74 2.12 5.13 15.97
CA ALA A 74 1.67 4.13 15.01
C ALA A 74 2.83 3.21 14.59
N ILE A 75 4.00 3.78 14.20
CA ILE A 75 5.21 3.02 13.87
C ILE A 75 5.71 2.20 15.06
N ALA A 76 5.69 2.76 16.27
CA ALA A 76 6.12 2.02 17.47
C ALA A 76 5.23 0.81 17.77
N CYS A 77 3.95 0.87 17.40
CA CYS A 77 2.99 -0.22 17.54
C CYS A 77 3.04 -1.23 16.38
N ASP A 78 3.42 -0.78 15.19
CA ASP A 78 3.59 -1.58 13.97
C ASP A 78 4.92 -1.18 13.29
N PRO A 79 6.04 -1.86 13.63
CA PRO A 79 7.36 -1.54 13.07
C PRO A 79 7.47 -1.76 11.55
N ASP A 80 6.61 -2.61 10.97
CA ASP A 80 6.54 -2.83 9.52
C ASP A 80 5.90 -1.63 8.81
N ASP A 81 5.26 -0.75 9.59
CA ASP A 81 4.61 0.47 9.11
C ASP A 81 3.68 0.24 7.90
N ALA A 82 2.87 -0.81 7.98
CA ALA A 82 1.96 -1.19 6.90
C ALA A 82 0.95 -0.09 6.54
N MET A 83 0.71 0.86 7.45
CA MET A 83 -0.17 2.01 7.22
C MET A 83 0.54 3.22 6.60
N GLY A 84 1.85 3.24 6.53
CA GLY A 84 2.64 4.32 5.95
C GLY A 84 2.74 5.58 6.81
N ALA A 85 2.81 5.44 8.12
CA ALA A 85 3.00 6.57 9.03
C ALA A 85 4.34 7.29 8.79
N GLY A 86 5.38 6.57 8.36
CA GLY A 86 6.66 7.13 7.93
C GLY A 86 6.50 8.07 6.73
N LEU A 87 5.64 7.72 5.78
CA LEU A 87 5.30 8.58 4.64
C LEU A 87 4.57 9.85 5.09
N MET A 88 3.67 9.73 6.07
CA MET A 88 2.99 10.91 6.63
C MET A 88 3.97 11.84 7.35
N LEU A 89 4.93 11.31 8.10
CA LEU A 89 6.00 12.09 8.71
C LEU A 89 6.88 12.81 7.67
N ALA A 90 7.20 12.15 6.56
CA ALA A 90 7.94 12.79 5.46
C ALA A 90 7.15 13.93 4.81
N ARG A 91 5.84 13.76 4.63
CA ARG A 91 4.95 14.84 4.13
C ARG A 91 4.87 16.04 5.07
N LEU A 92 5.06 15.83 6.36
CA LEU A 92 5.19 16.89 7.36
C LEU A 92 6.61 17.50 7.41
N GLY A 93 7.56 17.02 6.58
CA GLY A 93 8.95 17.48 6.57
C GLY A 93 9.80 16.95 7.72
N LEU A 94 9.34 15.92 8.42
CA LEU A 94 9.96 15.42 9.66
C LEU A 94 10.75 14.11 9.45
N ASN A 95 10.74 13.56 8.24
CA ASN A 95 11.51 12.37 7.85
C ASN A 95 12.09 12.55 6.44
N PRO A 96 13.29 12.01 6.15
CA PRO A 96 13.82 12.00 4.79
C PRO A 96 12.90 11.20 3.86
N ALA A 97 12.58 11.77 2.69
CA ALA A 97 11.67 11.12 1.73
C ALA A 97 12.18 9.74 1.25
N GLY A 98 13.50 9.54 1.16
CA GLY A 98 14.11 8.29 0.68
C GLY A 98 13.97 7.09 1.63
N SER A 99 13.62 7.30 2.89
CA SER A 99 13.38 6.25 3.89
C SER A 99 11.93 6.22 4.40
N ALA A 100 11.04 6.96 3.74
CA ALA A 100 9.69 7.20 4.23
C ALA A 100 8.70 6.09 3.89
N MET A 101 8.95 5.32 2.83
CA MET A 101 8.11 4.17 2.45
C MET A 101 8.73 2.88 2.96
N SER A 102 8.04 2.23 3.90
CA SER A 102 8.42 0.91 4.37
C SER A 102 8.04 -0.17 3.34
N THR A 103 8.73 -1.30 3.35
CA THR A 103 8.34 -2.47 2.55
C THR A 103 6.94 -2.93 2.94
N GLY A 104 6.60 -2.90 4.24
CA GLY A 104 5.27 -3.26 4.74
C GLY A 104 4.15 -2.40 4.15
N TYR A 105 4.37 -1.07 4.04
CA TYR A 105 3.40 -0.18 3.40
C TYR A 105 3.24 -0.50 1.90
N VAL A 106 4.36 -0.70 1.19
CA VAL A 106 4.32 -1.02 -0.24
C VAL A 106 3.57 -2.32 -0.48
N THR A 107 3.90 -3.38 0.29
CA THR A 107 3.21 -4.68 0.21
C THR A 107 1.72 -4.52 0.49
N ALA A 108 1.33 -3.90 1.61
CA ALA A 108 -0.07 -3.71 1.97
C ALA A 108 -0.86 -2.90 0.92
N LEU A 109 -0.21 -1.89 0.30
CA LEU A 109 -0.81 -1.10 -0.77
C LEU A 109 -1.10 -1.94 -2.01
N TYR A 110 -0.14 -2.76 -2.43
CA TYR A 110 -0.30 -3.60 -3.62
C TYR A 110 -1.26 -4.76 -3.37
N ASP A 111 -1.24 -5.40 -2.19
CA ASP A 111 -2.19 -6.45 -1.81
C ASP A 111 -3.66 -5.96 -1.88
N ASP A 112 -3.94 -4.76 -1.37
CA ASP A 112 -5.30 -4.17 -1.47
C ASP A 112 -5.67 -3.80 -2.91
N TYR A 113 -4.68 -3.40 -3.72
CA TYR A 113 -4.92 -2.94 -5.08
C TYR A 113 -4.96 -4.07 -6.10
N ALA A 114 -4.28 -5.21 -5.84
CA ALA A 114 -4.15 -6.33 -6.77
C ALA A 114 -5.47 -6.79 -7.41
N PRO A 115 -6.60 -6.97 -6.67
CA PRO A 115 -7.86 -7.42 -7.28
C PRO A 115 -8.46 -6.44 -8.30
N ARG A 116 -8.06 -5.16 -8.25
CA ARG A 116 -8.56 -4.08 -9.11
C ARG A 116 -7.52 -3.60 -10.11
N PHE A 117 -6.25 -3.93 -9.86
CA PHE A 117 -5.10 -3.45 -10.62
C PHE A 117 -5.20 -3.87 -12.08
N GLU A 118 -5.39 -5.14 -12.33
CA GLU A 118 -5.52 -5.72 -13.67
C GLU A 118 -6.66 -5.08 -14.46
N ARG A 119 -7.84 -4.98 -13.86
CA ARG A 119 -8.99 -4.33 -14.50
C ARG A 119 -8.70 -2.86 -14.82
N SER A 120 -8.10 -2.14 -13.88
CA SER A 120 -7.73 -0.72 -14.08
C SER A 120 -6.71 -0.54 -15.19
N LEU A 121 -5.72 -1.44 -15.29
CA LEU A 121 -4.70 -1.42 -16.35
C LEU A 121 -5.32 -1.76 -17.71
N LEU A 122 -6.05 -2.86 -17.80
CA LEU A 122 -6.53 -3.40 -19.08
C LEU A 122 -7.71 -2.58 -19.62
N GLU A 123 -8.71 -2.28 -18.78
CA GLU A 123 -9.91 -1.57 -19.19
C GLU A 123 -9.74 -0.04 -19.15
N GLY A 124 -9.04 0.49 -18.13
CA GLY A 124 -8.89 1.94 -17.93
C GLY A 124 -7.75 2.57 -18.73
N LEU A 125 -6.60 1.90 -18.81
CA LEU A 125 -5.39 2.45 -19.43
C LEU A 125 -5.01 1.78 -20.75
N THR A 126 -5.74 0.75 -21.19
CA THR A 126 -5.42 -0.04 -22.40
C THR A 126 -3.93 -0.47 -22.37
N TYR A 127 -3.47 -0.94 -21.20
CA TYR A 127 -2.07 -1.28 -20.97
C TYR A 127 -1.62 -2.43 -21.85
N ARG A 128 -0.58 -2.19 -22.62
CA ARG A 128 0.01 -3.13 -23.59
C ARG A 128 1.51 -3.31 -23.38
N GLY A 129 2.00 -3.06 -22.19
CA GLY A 129 3.44 -3.19 -21.86
C GLY A 129 4.00 -4.57 -22.18
N PRO A 130 3.38 -5.67 -21.72
CA PRO A 130 3.85 -7.02 -21.99
C PRO A 130 3.91 -7.38 -23.48
N GLU A 131 2.88 -7.02 -24.26
CA GLU A 131 2.87 -7.26 -25.71
C GLU A 131 3.94 -6.45 -26.44
N MET A 132 4.10 -5.18 -26.08
CA MET A 132 5.14 -4.32 -26.66
C MET A 132 6.54 -4.87 -26.34
N LEU A 133 6.76 -5.37 -25.14
CA LEU A 133 8.03 -6.00 -24.74
C LEU A 133 8.26 -7.29 -25.54
N ARG A 134 7.27 -8.17 -25.65
CA ARG A 134 7.34 -9.38 -26.46
C ARG A 134 7.71 -9.05 -27.90
N ASP A 135 7.07 -8.07 -28.51
CA ASP A 135 7.31 -7.67 -29.89
C ASP A 135 8.73 -7.07 -30.05
N ALA A 136 9.22 -6.35 -29.07
CA ALA A 136 10.60 -5.85 -29.05
C ALA A 136 11.62 -6.98 -28.97
N VAL A 137 11.38 -7.97 -28.09
CA VAL A 137 12.21 -9.18 -27.97
C VAL A 137 12.20 -9.99 -29.26
N ALA A 138 11.04 -10.17 -29.90
CA ALA A 138 10.93 -10.88 -31.17
C ALA A 138 11.75 -10.19 -32.28
N ARG A 139 11.67 -8.85 -32.37
CA ARG A 139 12.50 -8.08 -33.32
C ARG A 139 14.01 -8.23 -33.04
N ALA A 140 14.42 -8.16 -31.79
CA ALA A 140 15.81 -8.35 -31.41
C ALA A 140 16.33 -9.75 -31.75
N CYS A 141 15.53 -10.78 -31.50
CA CYS A 141 15.87 -12.15 -31.86
C CYS A 141 15.99 -12.34 -33.38
N ALA A 142 15.07 -11.77 -34.16
CA ALA A 142 15.13 -11.79 -35.63
C ALA A 142 16.38 -11.09 -36.17
N ALA A 143 16.73 -9.94 -35.63
CA ALA A 143 17.96 -9.22 -35.98
C ALA A 143 19.23 -10.03 -35.65
N ALA A 144 19.19 -10.86 -34.62
CA ALA A 144 20.25 -11.78 -34.22
C ALA A 144 20.19 -13.14 -34.96
N GLY A 145 19.29 -13.34 -35.92
CA GLY A 145 19.15 -14.58 -36.69
C GLY A 145 18.70 -15.79 -35.86
N ARG A 146 18.00 -15.60 -34.75
CA ARG A 146 17.53 -16.69 -33.88
C ARG A 146 16.02 -16.60 -33.59
N PRO A 147 15.34 -17.73 -33.36
CA PRO A 147 13.93 -17.69 -32.95
C PRO A 147 13.77 -17.11 -31.54
N PRO A 148 12.65 -16.43 -31.24
CA PRO A 148 12.33 -15.92 -29.91
C PRO A 148 11.85 -17.06 -29.00
N ARG A 149 12.75 -17.97 -28.66
CA ARG A 149 12.50 -19.09 -27.76
C ARG A 149 13.53 -19.10 -26.64
N PHE A 150 13.05 -19.29 -25.42
CA PHE A 150 13.85 -19.26 -24.20
C PHE A 150 13.58 -20.50 -23.37
N THR A 151 14.62 -21.05 -22.77
CA THR A 151 14.48 -22.22 -21.89
C THR A 151 13.82 -21.79 -20.57
N GLN A 152 14.21 -20.62 -20.06
CA GLN A 152 13.74 -20.09 -18.79
C GLN A 152 13.65 -18.57 -18.85
N MET A 153 12.67 -18.00 -18.17
CA MET A 153 12.48 -16.58 -17.93
C MET A 153 12.23 -16.34 -16.44
N ILE A 154 12.75 -15.25 -15.93
CA ILE A 154 12.42 -14.74 -14.59
C ILE A 154 11.70 -13.41 -14.78
N ASP A 155 10.54 -13.27 -14.16
CA ASP A 155 9.76 -12.02 -14.09
C ASP A 155 9.92 -11.40 -12.70
N LEU A 156 10.66 -10.29 -12.63
CA LEU A 156 10.92 -9.58 -11.38
C LEU A 156 9.90 -8.45 -11.21
N GLY A 157 9.08 -8.55 -10.17
CA GLY A 157 7.92 -7.68 -10.00
C GLY A 157 6.76 -8.16 -10.88
N CYS A 158 6.49 -9.47 -10.83
CA CYS A 158 5.53 -10.12 -11.74
C CYS A 158 4.07 -9.70 -11.48
N GLY A 159 3.76 -9.16 -10.30
CA GLY A 159 2.41 -8.80 -9.91
C GLY A 159 1.43 -9.97 -10.13
N THR A 160 0.36 -9.71 -10.90
CA THR A 160 -0.66 -10.72 -11.25
C THR A 160 -0.25 -11.68 -12.38
N GLY A 161 0.94 -11.51 -12.97
CA GLY A 161 1.48 -12.41 -13.98
C GLY A 161 1.19 -12.06 -15.44
N LEU A 162 0.72 -10.85 -15.75
CA LEU A 162 0.38 -10.42 -17.13
C LEU A 162 1.52 -10.62 -18.12
N ALA A 163 2.77 -10.38 -17.74
CA ALA A 163 3.92 -10.62 -18.62
C ALA A 163 4.14 -12.12 -18.84
N GLY A 164 3.97 -12.91 -17.77
CA GLY A 164 4.05 -14.38 -17.83
C GLY A 164 3.10 -14.98 -18.87
N GLU A 165 1.84 -14.56 -18.90
CA GLU A 165 0.85 -15.02 -19.87
C GLU A 165 1.28 -14.73 -21.33
N VAL A 166 1.77 -13.51 -21.57
CA VAL A 166 2.19 -13.08 -22.92
C VAL A 166 3.45 -13.79 -23.39
N PHE A 167 4.35 -14.15 -22.47
CA PHE A 167 5.61 -14.82 -22.78
C PHE A 167 5.54 -16.35 -22.71
N ALA A 168 4.48 -16.93 -22.13
CA ALA A 168 4.33 -18.38 -22.00
C ALA A 168 4.54 -19.17 -23.32
N PRO A 169 4.07 -18.72 -24.49
CA PRO A 169 4.32 -19.44 -25.75
C PRO A 169 5.78 -19.45 -26.21
N LEU A 170 6.62 -18.56 -25.63
CA LEU A 170 8.02 -18.38 -26.01
C LEU A 170 8.99 -19.04 -25.03
N CYS A 171 8.51 -19.46 -23.85
CA CYS A 171 9.35 -19.92 -22.75
C CYS A 171 9.02 -21.35 -22.34
N GLY A 172 10.05 -22.13 -21.98
CA GLY A 172 9.88 -23.47 -21.43
C GLY A 172 9.46 -23.45 -19.96
N GLN A 173 9.96 -22.46 -19.21
CA GLN A 173 9.63 -22.21 -17.81
C GLN A 173 9.63 -20.70 -17.55
N ILE A 174 8.71 -20.24 -16.71
CA ILE A 174 8.65 -18.85 -16.23
C ILE A 174 8.52 -18.89 -14.72
N ASP A 175 9.43 -18.21 -14.05
CA ASP A 175 9.43 -18.01 -12.60
C ASP A 175 9.13 -16.55 -12.30
N GLY A 176 8.05 -16.26 -11.56
CA GLY A 176 7.66 -14.93 -11.13
C GLY A 176 8.08 -14.67 -9.69
N VAL A 177 8.55 -13.47 -9.40
CA VAL A 177 8.89 -13.01 -8.05
C VAL A 177 8.30 -11.64 -7.83
N ASP A 178 7.56 -11.45 -6.73
CA ASP A 178 7.00 -10.16 -6.31
C ASP A 178 7.16 -9.93 -4.81
N LEU A 179 6.94 -8.70 -4.36
CA LEU A 179 6.95 -8.33 -2.93
C LEU A 179 5.59 -8.49 -2.26
N SER A 180 4.51 -8.54 -3.02
CA SER A 180 3.13 -8.65 -2.56
C SER A 180 2.50 -9.98 -2.93
#